data_846c894cc5b0571e63572a3c43305605
#
_entry.id   846c894cc5b0571e63572a3c43305605
#
_cell.length_a   1.000
_cell.length_b   1.000
_cell.length_c   1.000
_cell.angle_alpha   90.00
_cell.angle_beta   90.00
_cell.angle_gamma   90.00
#
_symmetry.space_group_name_H-M   'P 1'
#
loop_
_entity.id
_entity.type
_entity.pdbx_description
1 polymer ?
#
loop_
_entity_poly.entity_id
_entity_poly.type
_entity_poly.pdbx_seq_one_letter_code
_entity_poly.pdbx_strand_id
1 'polypeptide(L)'
;MAKVPVRDLVQELLIPFLEEQDLELYHVEFMKEGKDWFLRVYIDKIWEDQEVFVSMEDCEKVSRYLSEKLDLLDPIEQNYYLEVSSPGMDRTLYRQKDYDRYQGREVEVKLYEPVFGNKKYEGVLIQLADNQLVIEGPDHQHITLPFEKVAKTILKVVF
;
A
#
# COMPACT_ATOMS: atom_id res chain seq x y z
N MET A 1 -25.13 16.70 3.77
CA MET A 1 -24.40 15.56 4.31
C MET A 1 -23.10 15.32 3.53
N ALA A 2 -22.02 15.20 4.23
CA ALA A 2 -20.75 14.87 3.59
C ALA A 2 -20.82 13.42 3.11
N LYS A 3 -20.46 13.18 1.85
CA LYS A 3 -20.34 11.82 1.33
C LYS A 3 -19.10 11.18 1.92
N VAL A 4 -19.22 9.92 2.32
CA VAL A 4 -18.05 9.15 2.75
C VAL A 4 -17.18 8.92 1.51
N PRO A 5 -15.87 9.21 1.58
CA PRO A 5 -14.99 8.93 0.45
C PRO A 5 -15.06 7.46 0.05
N VAL A 6 -14.99 7.20 -1.25
CA VAL A 6 -15.06 5.83 -1.78
C VAL A 6 -14.03 4.93 -1.11
N ARG A 7 -12.82 5.43 -0.94
CA ARG A 7 -11.74 4.71 -0.29
C ARG A 7 -12.10 4.24 1.12
N ASP A 8 -12.69 5.14 1.92
CA ASP A 8 -13.08 4.81 3.30
C ASP A 8 -14.22 3.80 3.34
N LEU A 9 -15.20 3.96 2.45
CA LEU A 9 -16.31 3.03 2.34
C LEU A 9 -15.84 1.63 1.96
N VAL A 10 -14.93 1.53 1.00
CA VAL A 10 -14.36 0.26 0.57
C VAL A 10 -13.62 -0.41 1.71
N GLN A 11 -12.85 0.35 2.49
CA GLN A 11 -12.16 -0.18 3.66
C GLN A 11 -13.14 -0.76 4.67
N GLU A 12 -14.21 -0.03 4.97
CA GLU A 12 -15.23 -0.51 5.91
C GLU A 12 -15.91 -1.79 5.44
N LEU A 13 -16.18 -1.89 4.14
CA LEU A 13 -16.82 -3.07 3.57
C LEU A 13 -15.92 -4.29 3.55
N LEU A 14 -14.63 -4.10 3.29
CA LEU A 14 -13.69 -5.19 3.07
C LEU A 14 -13.06 -5.75 4.34
N ILE A 15 -12.76 -4.92 5.33
CA ILE A 15 -12.00 -5.36 6.49
C ILE A 15 -12.59 -6.60 7.17
N PRO A 16 -13.90 -6.65 7.50
CA PRO A 16 -14.46 -7.85 8.12
C PRO A 16 -14.35 -9.10 7.26
N PHE A 17 -14.56 -8.96 5.95
CA PHE A 17 -14.45 -10.08 5.02
C PHE A 17 -13.01 -10.59 4.90
N LEU A 18 -12.07 -9.67 4.80
CA LEU A 18 -10.65 -10.03 4.69
C LEU A 18 -10.16 -10.77 5.94
N GLU A 19 -10.58 -10.34 7.11
CA GLU A 19 -10.23 -11.01 8.37
C GLU A 19 -10.69 -12.47 8.38
N GLU A 20 -11.89 -12.74 7.86
CA GLU A 20 -12.41 -14.10 7.74
C GLU A 20 -11.59 -14.99 6.81
N GLN A 21 -10.91 -14.37 5.84
CA GLN A 21 -10.13 -15.07 4.82
C GLN A 21 -8.62 -15.10 5.14
N ASP A 22 -8.21 -14.65 6.31
CA ASP A 22 -6.80 -14.49 6.69
C ASP A 22 -6.03 -13.56 5.75
N LEU A 23 -6.72 -12.54 5.27
CA LEU A 23 -6.17 -11.52 4.39
C LEU A 23 -6.21 -10.17 5.09
N GLU A 24 -5.37 -9.25 4.62
CA GLU A 24 -5.39 -7.88 5.10
C GLU A 24 -5.45 -6.90 3.95
N LEU A 25 -6.03 -5.73 4.21
CA LEU A 25 -6.09 -4.67 3.24
C LEU A 25 -4.75 -3.95 3.23
N TYR A 26 -4.08 -3.96 2.07
CA TYR A 26 -2.79 -3.30 1.93
C TYR A 26 -2.98 -1.83 1.53
N HIS A 27 -3.80 -1.59 0.52
CA HIS A 27 -4.02 -0.23 0.01
C HIS A 27 -5.27 -0.18 -0.86
N VAL A 28 -5.95 0.96 -0.87
CA VAL A 28 -7.09 1.23 -1.76
C VAL A 28 -6.85 2.56 -2.47
N GLU A 29 -7.05 2.56 -3.78
CA GLU A 29 -6.98 3.77 -4.60
C GLU A 29 -8.26 3.89 -5.42
N PHE A 30 -8.82 5.09 -5.48
CA PHE A 30 -9.90 5.40 -6.40
C PHE A 30 -9.48 6.64 -7.17
N MET A 31 -9.13 6.47 -8.45
CA MET A 31 -8.55 7.52 -9.25
C MET A 31 -8.98 7.45 -10.69
N LYS A 32 -8.94 8.60 -11.35
CA LYS A 32 -9.24 8.73 -12.76
C LYS A 32 -7.94 8.70 -13.56
N GLU A 33 -7.87 7.82 -14.54
CA GLU A 33 -6.76 7.77 -15.48
C GLU A 33 -7.32 7.92 -16.89
N GLY A 34 -6.96 9.02 -17.57
CA GLY A 34 -7.55 9.33 -18.86
C GLY A 34 -9.04 9.60 -18.75
N LYS A 35 -9.85 8.75 -19.37
CA LYS A 35 -11.32 8.88 -19.37
C LYS A 35 -11.97 7.99 -18.32
N ASP A 36 -11.23 7.05 -17.76
CA ASP A 36 -11.78 5.99 -16.95
C ASP A 36 -11.41 6.16 -15.49
N TRP A 37 -12.34 5.73 -14.63
CA TRP A 37 -12.10 5.65 -13.18
C TRP A 37 -11.70 4.24 -12.82
N PHE A 38 -10.76 4.11 -11.91
CA PHE A 38 -10.27 2.81 -11.42
C PHE A 38 -10.35 2.75 -9.91
N LEU A 39 -11.00 1.71 -9.43
CA LEU A 39 -10.97 1.35 -8.02
C LEU A 39 -10.00 0.19 -7.88
N ARG A 40 -8.83 0.46 -7.34
CA ARG A 40 -7.77 -0.54 -7.16
C ARG A 40 -7.64 -0.91 -5.70
N VAL A 41 -7.74 -2.19 -5.45
CA VAL A 41 -7.64 -2.74 -4.10
C VAL A 41 -6.45 -3.69 -4.07
N TYR A 42 -5.54 -3.44 -3.14
CA TYR A 42 -4.36 -4.28 -2.94
C TYR A 42 -4.55 -5.04 -1.64
N ILE A 43 -4.49 -6.36 -1.72
CA ILE A 43 -4.65 -7.24 -0.57
C ILE A 43 -3.37 -8.05 -0.35
N ASP A 44 -3.14 -8.42 0.90
CA ASP A 44 -1.96 -9.19 1.28
C ASP A 44 -2.40 -10.30 2.22
N LYS A 45 -1.56 -11.33 2.36
CA LYS A 45 -1.82 -12.36 3.35
C LYS A 45 -1.20 -11.99 4.68
N ILE A 46 -1.89 -12.37 5.74
CA ILE A 46 -1.36 -12.23 7.10
C ILE A 46 -0.31 -13.32 7.28
N TRP A 47 0.91 -12.94 7.58
CA TRP A 47 2.00 -13.88 7.81
C TRP A 47 2.80 -13.48 9.04
N GLU A 48 3.31 -14.47 9.76
CA GLU A 48 4.09 -14.25 10.98
C GLU A 48 5.57 -14.54 10.76
N ASP A 49 5.91 -15.77 10.41
CA ASP A 49 7.29 -16.21 10.26
C ASP A 49 7.77 -16.33 8.82
N GLN A 50 6.88 -16.67 7.92
CA GLN A 50 7.20 -16.82 6.50
C GLN A 50 6.27 -15.97 5.66
N GLU A 51 6.86 -15.34 4.65
CA GLU A 51 6.08 -14.56 3.70
C GLU A 51 5.21 -15.49 2.86
N VAL A 52 3.91 -15.24 2.89
CA VAL A 52 2.91 -16.01 2.15
C VAL A 52 2.28 -15.08 1.12
N PHE A 53 2.21 -15.55 -0.12
CA PHE A 53 1.70 -14.73 -1.21
C PHE A 53 0.21 -14.93 -1.43
N VAL A 54 -0.44 -13.86 -1.87
CA VAL A 54 -1.85 -13.87 -2.24
C VAL A 54 -2.01 -14.63 -3.56
N SER A 55 -2.99 -15.53 -3.62
CA SER A 55 -3.28 -16.27 -4.84
C SER A 55 -4.27 -15.50 -5.72
N MET A 56 -4.36 -15.90 -6.99
CA MET A 56 -5.38 -15.35 -7.89
C MET A 56 -6.78 -15.66 -7.38
N GLU A 57 -6.97 -16.82 -6.78
CA GLU A 57 -8.24 -17.23 -6.20
C GLU A 57 -8.64 -16.30 -5.06
N ASP A 58 -7.70 -15.89 -4.22
CA ASP A 58 -7.94 -14.91 -3.16
C ASP A 58 -8.42 -13.58 -3.75
N CYS A 59 -7.76 -13.12 -4.81
CA CYS A 59 -8.15 -11.88 -5.49
C CYS A 59 -9.56 -11.98 -6.09
N GLU A 60 -9.90 -13.12 -6.68
CA GLU A 60 -11.24 -13.34 -7.24
C GLU A 60 -12.32 -13.30 -6.17
N LYS A 61 -12.08 -13.94 -5.03
CA LYS A 61 -13.03 -13.93 -3.92
C LYS A 61 -13.31 -12.53 -3.43
N VAL A 62 -12.25 -11.75 -3.24
CA VAL A 62 -12.38 -10.35 -2.77
C VAL A 62 -13.08 -9.50 -3.83
N SER A 63 -12.69 -9.65 -5.09
CA SER A 63 -13.30 -8.91 -6.19
C SER A 63 -14.80 -9.17 -6.28
N ARG A 64 -15.19 -10.43 -6.19
CA ARG A 64 -16.60 -10.84 -6.27
C ARG A 64 -17.39 -10.28 -5.08
N TYR A 65 -16.86 -10.43 -3.88
CA TYR A 65 -17.49 -9.90 -2.68
C TYR A 65 -17.70 -8.40 -2.76
N LEU A 66 -16.65 -7.66 -3.11
CA LEU A 66 -16.72 -6.21 -3.18
C LEU A 66 -17.65 -5.74 -4.29
N SER A 67 -17.59 -6.40 -5.45
CA SER A 67 -18.45 -6.06 -6.59
C SER A 67 -19.92 -6.21 -6.22
N GLU A 68 -20.29 -7.31 -5.54
CA GLU A 68 -21.67 -7.53 -5.09
C GLU A 68 -22.13 -6.46 -4.10
N LYS A 69 -21.27 -6.08 -3.16
CA LYS A 69 -21.60 -5.05 -2.18
C LYS A 69 -21.74 -3.67 -2.81
N LEU A 70 -20.85 -3.34 -3.74
CA LEU A 70 -20.92 -2.05 -4.43
C LEU A 70 -22.13 -1.97 -5.36
N ASP A 71 -22.50 -3.06 -6.01
CA ASP A 71 -23.73 -3.10 -6.83
C ASP A 71 -24.98 -2.91 -5.97
N LEU A 72 -25.00 -3.53 -4.80
CA LEU A 72 -26.13 -3.45 -3.89
C LEU A 72 -26.31 -2.05 -3.30
N LEU A 73 -25.23 -1.43 -2.87
CA LEU A 73 -25.23 -0.13 -2.22
C LEU A 73 -25.20 1.03 -3.22
N ASP A 74 -24.64 0.80 -4.39
CA ASP A 74 -24.50 1.77 -5.49
C ASP A 74 -23.95 3.12 -5.01
N PRO A 75 -22.82 3.16 -4.27
CA PRO A 75 -22.33 4.41 -3.68
C PRO A 75 -21.46 5.23 -4.62
N ILE A 76 -21.02 4.66 -5.75
CA ILE A 76 -20.10 5.31 -6.67
C ILE A 76 -20.87 5.82 -7.89
N GLU A 77 -20.83 7.13 -8.09
CA GLU A 77 -21.56 7.77 -9.17
C GLU A 77 -20.96 7.53 -10.56
N GLN A 78 -19.63 7.42 -10.60
CA GLN A 78 -18.90 7.24 -11.85
C GLN A 78 -18.93 5.78 -12.29
N ASN A 79 -18.84 5.57 -13.59
CA ASN A 79 -18.51 4.23 -14.10
C ASN A 79 -17.05 3.97 -13.80
N TYR A 80 -16.74 2.80 -13.28
CA TYR A 80 -15.39 2.47 -12.84
C TYR A 80 -15.05 1.02 -13.12
N TYR A 81 -13.75 0.74 -13.16
CA TYR A 81 -13.22 -0.62 -13.24
C TYR A 81 -12.70 -1.02 -11.87
N LEU A 82 -13.10 -2.20 -11.42
CA LEU A 82 -12.61 -2.76 -10.15
C LEU A 82 -11.44 -3.70 -10.44
N GLU A 83 -10.30 -3.41 -9.81
CA GLU A 83 -9.12 -4.26 -9.90
C GLU A 83 -8.69 -4.65 -8.48
N VAL A 84 -8.58 -5.95 -8.24
CA VAL A 84 -8.08 -6.50 -6.98
C VAL A 84 -6.80 -7.28 -7.27
N SER A 85 -5.73 -6.92 -6.58
CA SER A 85 -4.43 -7.55 -6.80
C SER A 85 -3.61 -7.60 -5.52
N SER A 86 -2.48 -8.30 -5.58
CA SER A 86 -1.49 -8.23 -4.51
C SER A 86 -0.55 -7.05 -4.77
N PRO A 87 0.20 -6.60 -3.73
CA PRO A 87 1.15 -5.50 -3.92
C PRO A 87 2.28 -5.81 -4.91
N GLY A 88 2.50 -7.09 -5.23
CA GLY A 88 3.55 -7.48 -6.15
C GLY A 88 4.91 -7.56 -5.48
N MET A 89 5.96 -7.73 -6.30
CA MET A 89 7.34 -7.86 -5.83
C MET A 89 7.94 -6.49 -5.49
N ASP A 90 7.63 -5.47 -6.30
CA ASP A 90 8.07 -4.09 -6.06
C ASP A 90 7.05 -3.40 -5.17
N ARG A 91 7.10 -3.72 -3.90
CA ARG A 91 6.09 -3.31 -2.94
C ARG A 91 6.32 -1.89 -2.45
N THR A 92 5.27 -1.05 -2.51
CA THR A 92 5.30 0.28 -1.91
C THR A 92 4.84 0.19 -0.46
N LEU A 93 5.59 0.81 0.45
CA LEU A 93 5.26 0.81 1.87
C LEU A 93 4.35 2.00 2.18
N TYR A 94 3.17 1.75 2.71
CA TYR A 94 2.19 2.80 3.02
C TYR A 94 1.94 2.96 4.51
N ARG A 95 1.91 1.86 5.26
CA ARG A 95 1.48 1.84 6.66
C ARG A 95 2.66 1.72 7.60
N GLN A 96 2.50 2.22 8.82
CA GLN A 96 3.53 2.07 9.85
C GLN A 96 3.96 0.60 9.98
N LYS A 97 3.01 -0.33 9.97
CA LYS A 97 3.33 -1.76 10.09
C LYS A 97 4.13 -2.30 8.90
N ASP A 98 4.02 -1.69 7.73
CA ASP A 98 4.85 -2.09 6.58
C ASP A 98 6.31 -1.71 6.84
N TYR A 99 6.54 -0.49 7.34
CA TYR A 99 7.89 -0.05 7.70
C TYR A 99 8.47 -0.88 8.84
N ASP A 100 7.65 -1.23 9.83
CA ASP A 100 8.11 -2.07 10.94
C ASP A 100 8.43 -3.49 10.48
N ARG A 101 7.63 -4.03 9.58
CA ARG A 101 7.77 -5.40 9.07
C ARG A 101 9.04 -5.58 8.23
N TYR A 102 9.39 -4.57 7.45
CA TYR A 102 10.49 -4.65 6.49
C TYR A 102 11.78 -3.97 6.95
N GLN A 103 11.94 -3.75 8.25
CA GLN A 103 13.21 -3.28 8.79
C GLN A 103 14.32 -4.26 8.42
N GLY A 104 15.46 -3.72 7.99
CA GLY A 104 16.60 -4.52 7.54
C GLY A 104 16.59 -4.84 6.05
N ARG A 105 15.54 -4.48 5.32
CA ARG A 105 15.44 -4.70 3.88
C ARG A 105 15.83 -3.44 3.11
N GLU A 106 16.32 -3.62 1.90
CA GLU A 106 16.66 -2.48 1.05
C GLU A 106 15.41 -1.81 0.49
N VAL A 107 15.43 -0.49 0.52
CA VAL A 107 14.33 0.32 0.01
C VAL A 107 14.85 1.45 -0.87
N GLU A 108 13.99 1.94 -1.74
CA GLU A 108 14.19 3.15 -2.51
C GLU A 108 13.18 4.19 -2.03
N VAL A 109 13.66 5.38 -1.66
CA VAL A 109 12.81 6.45 -1.15
C VAL A 109 12.79 7.59 -2.16
N LYS A 110 11.60 7.98 -2.59
CA LYS A 110 11.40 9.15 -3.47
C LYS A 110 10.77 10.26 -2.66
N LEU A 111 11.27 11.47 -2.85
CA LEU A 111 10.84 12.65 -2.08
C LEU A 111 10.08 13.63 -2.96
N TYR A 112 9.17 14.39 -2.35
CA TYR A 112 8.46 15.47 -3.04
C TYR A 112 9.39 16.63 -3.40
N GLU A 113 10.37 16.89 -2.54
CA GLU A 113 11.35 17.95 -2.73
C GLU A 113 12.71 17.47 -2.24
N PRO A 114 13.82 18.09 -2.73
CA PRO A 114 15.15 17.64 -2.32
C PRO A 114 15.39 17.78 -0.83
N VAL A 115 15.97 16.75 -0.23
CA VAL A 115 16.48 16.77 1.15
C VAL A 115 17.97 16.47 1.05
N PHE A 116 18.80 17.30 1.63
CA PHE A 116 20.25 17.22 1.50
C PHE A 116 20.72 17.16 0.03
N GLY A 117 19.97 17.84 -0.85
CA GLY A 117 20.31 17.96 -2.25
C GLY A 117 19.82 16.86 -3.18
N ASN A 118 19.16 15.83 -2.65
CA ASN A 118 18.69 14.71 -3.46
C ASN A 118 17.20 14.45 -3.26
N LYS A 119 16.51 14.07 -4.33
CA LYS A 119 15.10 13.67 -4.29
C LYS A 119 14.92 12.17 -4.18
N LYS A 120 15.99 11.40 -4.28
CA LYS A 120 15.93 9.94 -4.26
C LYS A 120 17.06 9.41 -3.39
N TYR A 121 16.72 8.47 -2.53
CA TYR A 121 17.69 7.79 -1.69
C TYR A 121 17.47 6.27 -1.76
N GLU A 122 18.56 5.53 -1.64
CA GLU A 122 18.51 4.08 -1.54
C GLU A 122 19.31 3.65 -0.31
N GLY A 123 18.80 2.67 0.38
CA GLY A 123 19.49 2.17 1.57
C GLY A 123 18.68 1.10 2.27
N VAL A 124 19.21 0.67 3.41
CA VAL A 124 18.55 -0.32 4.26
C VAL A 124 17.57 0.39 5.18
N LEU A 125 16.35 -0.09 5.24
CA LEU A 125 15.32 0.48 6.11
C LEU A 125 15.68 0.19 7.58
N ILE A 126 15.86 1.24 8.36
CA ILE A 126 16.15 1.13 9.79
C ILE A 126 14.86 1.24 10.58
N GLN A 127 14.15 2.35 10.45
CA GLN A 127 12.87 2.54 11.14
C GLN A 127 12.10 3.73 10.60
N LEU A 128 10.81 3.73 10.88
CA LEU A 128 9.94 4.90 10.74
C LEU A 128 9.36 5.18 12.12
N ALA A 129 9.77 6.27 12.75
CA ALA A 129 9.31 6.66 14.07
C ALA A 129 9.34 8.18 14.20
N ASP A 130 8.42 8.75 14.98
CA ASP A 130 8.36 10.20 15.26
C ASP A 130 8.36 11.06 13.99
N ASN A 131 7.65 10.59 12.93
CA ASN A 131 7.57 11.25 11.63
C ASN A 131 8.93 11.36 10.93
N GLN A 132 9.86 10.47 11.25
CA GLN A 132 11.17 10.44 10.63
C GLN A 132 11.45 9.05 10.09
N LEU A 133 11.82 8.99 8.81
CA LEU A 133 12.23 7.76 8.16
C LEU A 133 13.76 7.71 8.20
N VAL A 134 14.30 6.65 8.81
CA VAL A 134 15.74 6.44 8.91
C VAL A 134 16.13 5.28 8.02
N ILE A 135 17.09 5.52 7.14
CA ILE A 135 17.69 4.49 6.29
C ILE A 135 19.20 4.51 6.48
N GLU A 136 19.86 3.38 6.19
CA GLU A 136 21.31 3.26 6.23
C GLU A 136 21.84 3.27 4.80
N GLY A 137 22.65 4.28 4.49
CA GLY A 137 23.25 4.42 3.18
C GLY A 137 24.46 3.52 2.95
N PRO A 138 25.13 3.62 1.77
CA PRO A 138 26.23 2.74 1.39
C PRO A 138 27.43 2.76 2.33
N ASP A 139 27.66 3.87 3.01
CA ASP A 139 28.79 4.05 3.93
C ASP A 139 28.41 3.74 5.39
N HIS A 140 27.35 2.99 5.60
CA HIS A 140 26.79 2.69 6.93
C HIS A 140 26.40 3.94 7.72
N GLN A 141 26.12 5.04 7.01
CA GLN A 141 25.64 6.27 7.63
C GLN A 141 24.12 6.29 7.65
N HIS A 142 23.55 6.68 8.77
CA HIS A 142 22.13 6.84 8.90
C HIS A 142 21.69 8.16 8.25
N ILE A 143 20.69 8.06 7.39
CA ILE A 143 20.07 9.20 6.74
C ILE A 143 18.67 9.34 7.32
N THR A 144 18.39 10.49 7.93
CA THR A 144 17.09 10.75 8.52
C THR A 144 16.31 11.70 7.61
N LEU A 145 15.14 11.23 7.15
CA LEU A 145 14.28 11.99 6.25
C LEU A 145 12.97 12.32 6.93
N PRO A 146 12.50 13.60 6.86
CA PRO A 146 11.17 13.93 7.35
C PRO A 146 10.12 13.16 6.58
N PHE A 147 9.26 12.41 7.28
CA PHE A 147 8.28 11.55 6.61
C PHE A 147 7.29 12.35 5.75
N GLU A 148 6.98 13.58 6.16
CA GLU A 148 6.10 14.46 5.39
C GLU A 148 6.64 14.79 4.00
N LYS A 149 7.95 14.66 3.80
CA LYS A 149 8.60 14.90 2.51
C LYS A 149 8.75 13.65 1.68
N VAL A 150 8.45 12.49 2.26
CA VAL A 150 8.53 11.20 1.55
C VAL A 150 7.31 11.04 0.66
N ALA A 151 7.54 10.98 -0.65
CA ALA A 151 6.48 10.74 -1.62
C ALA A 151 6.16 9.26 -1.72
N LYS A 152 7.20 8.41 -1.72
CA LYS A 152 7.03 6.98 -1.95
C LYS A 152 8.24 6.22 -1.43
N THR A 153 8.00 5.12 -0.73
CA THR A 153 9.05 4.17 -0.33
C THR A 153 8.76 2.82 -0.98
N ILE A 154 9.67 2.32 -1.79
CA ILE A 154 9.50 1.06 -2.52
C ILE A 154 10.49 0.03 -1.98
N LEU A 155 9.98 -1.14 -1.64
CA LEU A 155 10.80 -2.26 -1.22
C LEU A 155 11.52 -2.83 -2.43
N LYS A 156 12.86 -2.90 -2.38
CA LYS A 156 13.63 -3.50 -3.46
C LYS A 156 13.63 -5.01 -3.34
N VAL A 157 13.48 -5.67 -4.48
CA VAL A 157 13.58 -7.12 -4.56
C VAL A 157 15.04 -7.48 -4.79
N VAL A 158 15.56 -8.34 -3.92
CA VAL A 158 16.92 -8.87 -4.05
C VAL A 158 16.82 -10.28 -4.62
N PHE A 159 17.44 -10.49 -5.74
CA PHE A 159 17.51 -11.82 -6.37
C PHE A 159 18.78 -12.56 -5.98
#